data_72e72529f8f93333acb3a26ac3195754
#
_entry.id   72e72529f8f93333acb3a26ac3195754
#
_cell.length_a   1.000
_cell.length_b   1.000
_cell.length_c   1.000
_cell.angle_alpha   90.00
_cell.angle_beta   90.00
_cell.angle_gamma   90.00
#
_symmetry.space_group_name_H-M   'P 1'
#
loop_
_entity.id
_entity.type
_entity.pdbx_description
1 polymer ?
#
loop_
_entity_poly.entity_id
_entity_poly.type
_entity_poly.pdbx_seq_one_letter_code
_entity_poly.pdbx_strand_id
1 'polypeptide(L)' 'MRIYVKVVPKSSRNKIEKISDEEYKVWVTAPPVDGKANDMLIQVLSKHFDVSKSSLSIIGGKTARVKIIDIK' A
#
# COMPACT_ATOMS: atom_id res chain seq x y z
N MET A 1 -6.15 0.84 -13.05
CA MET A 1 -5.28 1.97 -12.64
C MET A 1 -4.05 1.43 -11.93
N ARG A 2 -2.90 1.98 -12.20
CA ARG A 2 -1.65 1.54 -11.58
C ARG A 2 -1.04 2.67 -10.78
N ILE A 3 -0.67 2.40 -9.54
CA ILE A 3 -0.05 3.38 -8.67
C ILE A 3 1.26 2.84 -8.08
N TYR A 4 2.11 3.77 -7.69
CA TYR A 4 3.40 3.48 -7.04
C TYR A 4 3.30 3.92 -5.59
N VAL A 5 3.51 2.99 -4.67
CA VAL A 5 3.29 3.24 -3.25
C VAL A 5 4.59 3.02 -2.48
N LYS A 6 5.06 4.06 -1.80
CA LYS A 6 6.16 3.96 -0.86
C LYS A 6 5.60 3.59 0.51
N VAL A 7 6.05 2.46 1.05
CA VAL A 7 5.56 1.94 2.32
C VAL A 7 6.54 2.24 3.44
N VAL A 8 6.03 2.78 4.53
CA VAL A 8 6.81 3.03 5.76
C VAL A 8 6.24 2.13 6.85
N PRO A 9 6.90 0.98 7.13
CA PRO A 9 6.44 0.06 8.18
C PRO A 9 6.79 0.57 9.57
N LYS A 10 6.26 -0.11 10.59
CA LYS A 10 6.50 0.19 12.01
C LYS A 10 6.14 1.62 12.38
N SER A 11 5.13 2.16 11.75
CA SER A 11 4.66 3.52 12.05
C SER A 11 3.72 3.50 13.24
N SER A 12 3.52 4.66 13.86
CA SER A 12 2.65 4.78 15.02
C SER A 12 1.17 4.65 14.66
N ARG A 13 0.83 4.85 13.39
CA ARG A 13 -0.55 4.71 12.89
C ARG A 13 -0.53 4.50 11.38
N ASN A 14 -1.64 3.98 10.87
CA ASN A 14 -1.84 3.86 9.43
C ASN A 14 -2.22 5.22 8.85
N LYS A 15 -1.57 5.59 7.75
CA LYS A 15 -1.79 6.90 7.11
C LYS A 15 -1.49 6.75 5.62
N ILE A 16 -2.18 7.53 4.80
CA ILE A 16 -1.91 7.60 3.36
C ILE A 16 -1.81 9.06 2.94
N GLU A 17 -0.85 9.34 2.05
CA GLU A 17 -0.64 10.65 1.49
C GLU A 17 -0.42 10.54 -0.02
N LYS A 18 -1.17 11.32 -0.79
CA LYS A 18 -1.00 11.40 -2.24
C LYS A 18 0.16 12.34 -2.56
N ILE A 19 1.16 11.83 -3.26
CA ILE A 19 2.33 12.62 -3.67
C ILE A 19 2.10 13.23 -5.05
N SER A 20 1.57 12.44 -5.97
CA SER A 20 1.22 12.87 -7.33
C SER A 20 0.07 12.00 -7.81
N ASP A 21 -0.35 12.16 -9.06
CA ASP A 21 -1.49 11.41 -9.61
C ASP A 21 -1.32 9.89 -9.50
N GLU A 22 -0.09 9.39 -9.60
CA GLU A 22 0.21 7.96 -9.57
C GLU A 22 1.07 7.55 -8.39
N GLU A 23 1.49 8.47 -7.54
CA GLU A 23 2.42 8.20 -6.45
C GLU A 23 1.78 8.48 -5.10
N TYR A 24 1.92 7.51 -4.19
CA TYR A 24 1.38 7.58 -2.84
C TYR A 24 2.43 7.17 -1.83
N LYS A 25 2.32 7.69 -0.63
CA LYS A 25 3.12 7.26 0.51
C LYS A 25 2.17 6.74 1.57
N VAL A 26 2.42 5.53 2.07
CA VAL A 26 1.55 4.87 3.04
C VAL A 26 2.37 4.46 4.25
N TRP A 27 1.93 4.88 5.43
CA TRP A 27 2.49 4.46 6.70
C TRP A 27 1.62 3.33 7.25
N VAL A 28 2.25 2.24 7.68
CA VAL A 28 1.54 1.11 8.26
C VAL A 28 2.14 0.75 9.61
N THR A 29 1.29 0.32 10.53
CA THR A 29 1.72 -0.07 11.87
C THR A 29 2.36 -1.45 11.88
N ALA A 30 2.09 -2.29 10.88
CA ALA A 30 2.62 -3.64 10.80
C ALA A 30 4.13 -3.66 10.55
N PRO A 31 4.85 -4.66 11.07
CA PRO A 31 6.27 -4.82 10.76
C PRO A 31 6.46 -5.34 9.32
N PRO A 32 7.63 -5.11 8.69
CA PRO A 32 7.90 -5.58 7.33
C PRO A 32 8.31 -7.05 7.31
N VAL A 33 7.52 -7.91 7.95
CA VAL A 33 7.80 -9.34 8.06
C VAL A 33 6.58 -10.16 7.71
N ASP A 34 6.79 -11.33 7.13
CA ASP A 34 5.75 -12.32 6.83
C ASP A 34 4.56 -11.77 6.05
N GLY A 35 4.78 -10.78 5.20
CA GLY A 35 3.73 -10.19 4.39
C GLY A 35 2.75 -9.31 5.16
N LYS A 36 2.96 -9.08 6.45
CA LYS A 36 2.03 -8.29 7.27
C LYS A 36 1.89 -6.84 6.79
N ALA A 37 3.01 -6.22 6.40
CA ALA A 37 2.98 -4.85 5.87
C ALA A 37 2.20 -4.80 4.55
N ASN A 38 2.36 -5.82 3.70
CA ASN A 38 1.62 -5.90 2.44
C ASN A 38 0.12 -6.04 2.67
N ASP A 39 -0.29 -6.91 3.62
CA ASP A 39 -1.70 -7.08 3.95
C ASP A 39 -2.31 -5.78 4.50
N MET A 40 -1.58 -5.10 5.38
CA MET A 40 -2.04 -3.84 5.95
C MET A 40 -2.12 -2.76 4.86
N LEU A 41 -1.16 -2.73 3.94
CA LEU A 41 -1.17 -1.82 2.80
C LEU A 41 -2.44 -1.99 1.97
N ILE A 42 -2.80 -3.23 1.66
CA ILE A 42 -4.01 -3.52 0.89
C ILE A 42 -5.25 -3.04 1.64
N GLN A 43 -5.32 -3.22 2.96
CA GLN A 43 -6.43 -2.71 3.76
C GLN A 43 -6.55 -1.19 3.70
N VAL A 44 -5.44 -0.48 3.85
CA VAL A 44 -5.42 0.98 3.81
C VAL A 44 -5.86 1.49 2.44
N LEU A 45 -5.33 0.90 1.37
CA LEU A 45 -5.68 1.30 0.01
C LEU A 45 -7.14 0.98 -0.32
N SER A 46 -7.63 -0.16 0.11
CA SER A 46 -9.03 -0.55 -0.07
C SER A 46 -9.99 0.49 0.49
N LYS A 47 -9.71 0.97 1.70
CA LYS A 47 -10.53 2.01 2.34
C LYS A 47 -10.37 3.36 1.65
N HIS A 48 -9.15 3.72 1.28
CA HIS A 48 -8.89 5.02 0.67
C HIS A 48 -9.57 5.17 -0.69
N PHE A 49 -9.50 4.14 -1.52
CA PHE A 49 -10.08 4.15 -2.86
C PHE A 49 -11.52 3.64 -2.90
N ASP A 50 -12.05 3.18 -1.77
CA ASP A 50 -13.40 2.62 -1.66
C ASP A 50 -13.61 1.48 -2.66
N VAL A 51 -12.68 0.55 -2.67
CA VAL A 51 -12.74 -0.65 -3.51
C VAL A 51 -12.52 -1.89 -2.65
N SER A 52 -12.92 -3.05 -3.16
CA SER A 52 -12.66 -4.31 -2.44
C SER A 52 -11.19 -4.65 -2.47
N LYS A 53 -10.73 -5.41 -1.48
CA LYS A 53 -9.34 -5.88 -1.43
C LYS A 53 -8.98 -6.70 -2.66
N SER A 54 -9.95 -7.44 -3.21
CA SER A 54 -9.72 -8.25 -4.40
C SER A 54 -9.50 -7.43 -5.67
N SER A 55 -9.84 -6.14 -5.64
CA SER A 55 -9.57 -5.22 -6.74
C SER A 55 -8.13 -4.73 -6.75
N LEU A 56 -7.36 -5.00 -5.70
CA LEU A 56 -5.99 -4.51 -5.53
C LEU A 56 -5.02 -5.68 -5.67
N SER A 57 -3.96 -5.47 -6.44
CA SER A 57 -2.91 -6.48 -6.63
C SER A 57 -1.53 -5.82 -6.55
N ILE A 58 -0.64 -6.42 -5.78
CA ILE A 58 0.76 -6.00 -5.75
C ILE A 58 1.45 -6.72 -6.91
N ILE A 59 1.76 -5.98 -7.96
CA ILE A 59 2.34 -6.55 -9.18
C ILE A 59 3.84 -6.37 -9.28
N GLY A 60 4.45 -5.63 -8.37
CA GLY A 60 5.88 -5.45 -8.32
C GLY A 60 6.34 -4.93 -6.97
N GLY A 61 7.62 -5.07 -6.68
CA GLY A 61 8.22 -4.57 -5.45
C GLY A 61 7.75 -5.25 -4.17
N LYS A 62 7.39 -6.53 -4.23
CA LYS A 62 6.83 -7.24 -3.06
C LYS A 62 7.74 -7.22 -1.84
N THR A 63 9.05 -7.23 -2.05
CA THR A 63 10.05 -7.18 -0.97
C THR A 63 10.70 -5.81 -0.83
N ALA A 64 10.35 -4.86 -1.69
CA ALA A 64 10.89 -3.50 -1.67
C ALA A 64 9.95 -2.56 -0.93
N ARG A 65 10.47 -1.40 -0.53
CA ARG A 65 9.64 -0.37 0.12
C ARG A 65 8.71 0.32 -0.86
N VAL A 66 9.10 0.42 -2.13
CA VAL A 66 8.24 0.96 -3.18
C VAL A 66 7.56 -0.21 -3.86
N LYS A 67 6.24 -0.20 -3.87
CA LYS A 67 5.43 -1.27 -4.43
C LYS A 67 4.60 -0.75 -5.59
N ILE A 68 4.40 -1.61 -6.57
CA ILE A 68 3.55 -1.29 -7.72
C ILE A 68 2.21 -1.99 -7.50
N ILE A 69 1.14 -1.20 -7.44
CA ILE A 69 -0.20 -1.69 -7.14
C ILE A 69 -1.09 -1.48 -8.36
N ASP A 70 -1.77 -2.53 -8.78
CA ASP A 70 -2.77 -2.47 -9.84
C ASP A 70 -4.15 -2.42 -9.20
N ILE A 71 -4.99 -1.48 -9.62
CA ILE A 71 -6.36 -1.30 -9.13
C ILE A 71 -7.31 -1.53 -10.30
N LYS A 72 -8.15 -2.53 -10.15
CA LYS A 72 -9.15 -2.86 -11.16
C LYS A 72 -10.40 -2.00 -11.05
#